data_b4539d45ffe7fd39671cb82ac79b859f
#
_entry.id   b4539d45ffe7fd39671cb82ac79b859f
#
_cell.length_a   1.000
_cell.length_b   1.000
_cell.length_c   1.000
_cell.angle_alpha   90.00
_cell.angle_beta   90.00
_cell.angle_gamma   90.00
#
_symmetry.space_group_name_H-M   'P 1'
#
loop_
_entity.id
_entity.type
_entity.pdbx_description
1 polymer ?
#
loop_
_entity_poly.entity_id
_entity_poly.type
_entity_poly.pdbx_seq_one_letter_code
_entity_poly.pdbx_strand_id
1 'polypeptide(L)'
;HFVEKIPVTGKISQDAEEIVHVAPPATGVIVECKAKMGDLVKKDDTLCVIKHNGSEALIEVKAPIAGVVIADFAKEGEKADAASALHTVANLTTLLAAFDVYEKDISQILLGQKIIVRSVAYPQEAFEGEITFISPRVDENTHTIKIRAAVKNTQNLLKFGMFVNAEIMAESSEEFIILPQDAV
;
A
#
# COMPACT_ATOMS: atom_id res chain seq x y z
N HIS A 1 21.22 9.59 22.98
CA HIS A 1 21.02 8.93 21.69
C HIS A 1 20.69 10.00 20.66
N PHE A 2 21.60 10.24 19.75
CA PHE A 2 21.33 11.08 18.59
C PHE A 2 20.62 10.19 17.56
N VAL A 3 19.40 10.57 17.17
CA VAL A 3 18.69 9.94 16.07
C VAL A 3 19.09 10.69 14.81
N GLU A 4 19.90 10.08 13.97
CA GLU A 4 20.21 10.60 12.66
C GLU A 4 19.00 10.42 11.74
N LYS A 5 18.64 11.45 10.98
CA LYS A 5 17.54 11.41 10.04
C LYS A 5 18.09 11.33 8.64
N ILE A 6 17.80 10.24 7.95
CA ILE A 6 18.17 10.03 6.55
C ILE A 6 16.99 10.46 5.66
N PRO A 7 17.11 11.60 4.93
CA PRO A 7 16.05 12.02 4.02
C PRO A 7 16.05 11.16 2.77
N VAL A 8 14.88 10.68 2.38
CA VAL A 8 14.69 9.88 1.17
C VAL A 8 13.44 10.36 0.42
N THR A 9 13.45 10.18 -0.90
CA THR A 9 12.33 10.49 -1.76
C THR A 9 11.79 9.22 -2.41
N GLY A 10 10.51 9.17 -2.65
CA GLY A 10 9.89 8.01 -3.24
C GLY A 10 8.45 8.26 -3.69
N LYS A 11 7.73 7.19 -3.87
CA LYS A 11 6.32 7.22 -4.25
C LYS A 11 5.53 6.12 -3.58
N ILE A 12 4.24 6.37 -3.39
CA ILE A 12 3.30 5.32 -2.98
C ILE A 12 3.18 4.32 -4.14
N SER A 13 3.49 3.06 -3.86
CA SER A 13 3.38 1.97 -4.83
C SER A 13 1.93 1.77 -5.26
N GLN A 14 1.74 1.23 -6.46
CA GLN A 14 0.43 0.76 -6.92
C GLN A 14 0.02 -0.59 -6.29
N ASP A 15 0.95 -1.21 -5.56
CA ASP A 15 0.67 -2.42 -4.80
C ASP A 15 0.14 -2.02 -3.42
N ALA A 16 -1.03 -2.51 -3.06
CA ALA A 16 -1.50 -2.51 -1.68
C ALA A 16 -1.08 -3.83 -1.02
N GLU A 17 -0.96 -3.82 0.30
CA GLU A 17 -0.64 -5.03 1.06
C GLU A 17 -1.71 -6.11 0.87
N GLU A 18 -2.96 -5.69 0.65
CA GLU A 18 -4.10 -6.57 0.48
C GLU A 18 -4.98 -6.09 -0.68
N ILE A 19 -4.87 -6.76 -1.83
CA ILE A 19 -5.72 -6.57 -3.01
C ILE A 19 -6.39 -7.90 -3.34
N VAL A 20 -7.70 -7.88 -3.50
CA VAL A 20 -8.47 -9.07 -3.84
C VAL A 20 -9.30 -8.84 -5.09
N HIS A 21 -9.11 -9.70 -6.08
CA HIS A 21 -9.95 -9.78 -7.26
C HIS A 21 -11.18 -10.62 -6.95
N VAL A 22 -12.35 -10.01 -7.07
CA VAL A 22 -13.62 -10.66 -6.73
C VAL A 22 -14.24 -11.21 -8.00
N ALA A 23 -14.29 -12.53 -8.11
CA ALA A 23 -14.97 -13.25 -9.18
C ALA A 23 -16.28 -13.87 -8.66
N PRO A 24 -17.27 -14.11 -9.52
CA PRO A 24 -18.49 -14.77 -9.10
C PRO A 24 -18.24 -16.26 -8.78
N PRO A 25 -18.96 -16.84 -7.81
CA PRO A 25 -18.79 -18.24 -7.44
C PRO A 25 -19.31 -19.23 -8.49
N ALA A 26 -20.10 -18.76 -9.46
CA ALA A 26 -20.64 -19.57 -10.54
C ALA A 26 -20.91 -18.72 -11.78
N THR A 27 -21.02 -19.36 -12.94
CA THR A 27 -21.34 -18.69 -14.20
C THR A 27 -22.80 -18.25 -14.22
N GLY A 28 -23.04 -17.02 -14.64
CA GLY A 28 -24.38 -16.44 -14.69
C GLY A 28 -24.44 -15.16 -15.52
N VAL A 29 -25.55 -14.45 -15.40
CA VAL A 29 -25.77 -13.12 -15.99
C VAL A 29 -25.86 -12.11 -14.85
N ILE A 30 -25.14 -11.01 -14.97
CA ILE A 30 -25.18 -9.92 -14.00
C ILE A 30 -26.54 -9.24 -14.05
N VAL A 31 -27.26 -9.25 -12.93
CA VAL A 31 -28.61 -8.67 -12.82
C VAL A 31 -28.54 -7.25 -12.29
N GLU A 32 -27.72 -7.04 -11.26
CA GLU A 32 -27.59 -5.76 -10.57
C GLU A 32 -26.18 -5.60 -10.00
N CYS A 33 -25.62 -4.41 -10.12
CA CYS A 33 -24.36 -4.03 -9.50
C CYS A 33 -24.59 -2.91 -8.49
N LYS A 34 -24.35 -3.17 -7.22
CA LYS A 34 -24.54 -2.23 -6.10
C LYS A 34 -23.30 -1.41 -5.81
N ALA A 35 -22.11 -1.98 -6.02
CA ALA A 35 -20.83 -1.32 -5.77
C ALA A 35 -20.23 -0.79 -7.07
N LYS A 36 -19.61 0.40 -6.99
CA LYS A 36 -18.93 1.06 -8.10
C LYS A 36 -17.49 1.38 -7.71
N MET A 37 -16.66 1.65 -8.71
CA MET A 37 -15.29 2.12 -8.46
C MET A 37 -15.27 3.36 -7.57
N GLY A 38 -14.47 3.30 -6.49
CA GLY A 38 -14.38 4.34 -5.47
C GLY A 38 -15.21 4.11 -4.22
N ASP A 39 -16.15 3.16 -4.23
CA ASP A 39 -17.00 2.88 -3.08
C ASP A 39 -16.22 2.19 -1.96
N LEU A 40 -16.52 2.59 -0.72
CA LEU A 40 -16.09 1.92 0.50
C LEU A 40 -17.02 0.74 0.78
N VAL A 41 -16.46 -0.44 0.90
CA VAL A 41 -17.19 -1.67 1.19
C VAL A 41 -16.66 -2.34 2.44
N LYS A 42 -17.54 -2.99 3.18
CA LYS A 42 -17.19 -3.85 4.30
C LYS A 42 -17.09 -5.29 3.82
N LYS A 43 -16.40 -6.12 4.60
CA LYS A 43 -16.44 -7.56 4.38
C LYS A 43 -17.90 -8.05 4.38
N ASP A 44 -18.22 -8.93 3.44
CA ASP A 44 -19.54 -9.53 3.20
C ASP A 44 -20.61 -8.58 2.62
N ASP A 45 -20.28 -7.33 2.30
CA ASP A 45 -21.16 -6.44 1.53
C ASP A 45 -21.40 -7.01 0.12
N THR A 46 -22.64 -6.94 -0.35
CA THR A 46 -23.01 -7.41 -1.71
C THR A 46 -22.54 -6.40 -2.76
N LEU A 47 -21.61 -6.82 -3.61
CA LEU A 47 -21.07 -6.02 -4.71
C LEU A 47 -21.98 -6.12 -5.97
N CYS A 48 -22.32 -7.34 -6.37
CA CYS A 48 -23.21 -7.63 -7.48
C CYS A 48 -24.14 -8.80 -7.16
N VAL A 49 -25.23 -8.89 -7.92
CA VAL A 49 -26.14 -10.04 -7.96
C VAL A 49 -26.10 -10.63 -9.35
N ILE A 50 -25.88 -11.95 -9.44
CA ILE A 50 -25.90 -12.70 -10.69
C ILE A 50 -27.05 -13.71 -10.69
N LYS A 51 -27.65 -13.92 -11.86
CA LYS A 51 -28.60 -15.01 -12.09
C LYS A 51 -27.84 -16.21 -12.65
N HIS A 52 -27.89 -17.33 -11.96
CA HIS A 52 -27.19 -18.56 -12.37
C HIS A 52 -27.70 -19.08 -13.73
N ASN A 53 -26.77 -19.53 -14.57
CA ASN A 53 -27.15 -20.16 -15.84
C ASN A 53 -27.87 -21.46 -15.58
N GLY A 54 -29.06 -21.59 -16.19
CA GLY A 54 -29.88 -22.80 -16.10
C GLY A 54 -30.81 -22.88 -14.88
N SER A 55 -30.86 -21.83 -14.05
CA SER A 55 -31.83 -21.73 -12.96
C SER A 55 -32.26 -20.28 -12.71
N GLU A 56 -33.38 -20.11 -11.99
CA GLU A 56 -33.81 -18.77 -11.53
C GLU A 56 -33.10 -18.30 -10.25
N ALA A 57 -32.09 -19.03 -9.79
CA ALA A 57 -31.38 -18.72 -8.55
C ALA A 57 -30.54 -17.44 -8.71
N LEU A 58 -30.71 -16.51 -7.76
CA LEU A 58 -29.90 -15.32 -7.62
C LEU A 58 -28.74 -15.62 -6.66
N ILE A 59 -27.53 -15.27 -7.06
CA ILE A 59 -26.31 -15.45 -6.28
C ILE A 59 -25.72 -14.07 -6.01
N GLU A 60 -25.49 -13.79 -4.75
CA GLU A 60 -24.80 -12.58 -4.33
C GLU A 60 -23.27 -12.76 -4.42
N VAL A 61 -22.62 -11.83 -5.10
CA VAL A 61 -21.16 -11.70 -5.11
C VAL A 61 -20.76 -10.71 -4.04
N LYS A 62 -20.05 -11.19 -3.01
CA LYS A 62 -19.73 -10.41 -1.81
C LYS A 62 -18.28 -9.99 -1.76
N ALA A 63 -18.02 -8.87 -1.06
CA ALA A 63 -16.69 -8.40 -0.77
C ALA A 63 -15.97 -9.34 0.21
N PRO A 64 -14.82 -9.92 -0.13
CA PRO A 64 -14.08 -10.82 0.76
C PRO A 64 -13.34 -10.09 1.87
N ILE A 65 -13.04 -8.81 1.66
CA ILE A 65 -12.36 -7.92 2.60
C ILE A 65 -13.06 -6.57 2.67
N ALA A 66 -12.82 -5.84 3.76
CA ALA A 66 -13.19 -4.42 3.84
C ALA A 66 -12.15 -3.57 3.08
N GLY A 67 -12.59 -2.58 2.33
CA GLY A 67 -11.68 -1.73 1.57
C GLY A 67 -12.40 -0.82 0.58
N VAL A 68 -11.68 -0.40 -0.43
CA VAL A 68 -12.19 0.43 -1.53
C VAL A 68 -12.24 -0.38 -2.82
N VAL A 69 -13.30 -0.24 -3.57
CA VAL A 69 -13.39 -0.82 -4.93
C VAL A 69 -12.48 0.00 -5.86
N ILE A 70 -11.34 -0.58 -6.24
CA ILE A 70 -10.34 0.09 -7.10
C ILE A 70 -10.51 -0.20 -8.58
N ALA A 71 -11.27 -1.24 -8.94
CA ALA A 71 -11.66 -1.54 -10.31
C ALA A 71 -13.05 -2.18 -10.34
N ASP A 72 -13.82 -1.80 -11.35
CA ASP A 72 -15.17 -2.30 -11.62
C ASP A 72 -15.26 -2.69 -13.10
N PHE A 73 -15.39 -3.99 -13.34
CA PHE A 73 -15.53 -4.58 -14.69
C PHE A 73 -16.93 -5.13 -14.93
N ALA A 74 -17.79 -5.07 -13.90
CA ALA A 74 -19.11 -5.65 -13.94
C ALA A 74 -20.09 -4.74 -14.70
N LYS A 75 -20.80 -5.30 -15.66
CA LYS A 75 -21.88 -4.59 -16.37
C LYS A 75 -23.16 -5.42 -16.33
N GLU A 76 -24.25 -4.77 -15.98
CA GLU A 76 -25.56 -5.40 -15.95
C GLU A 76 -25.93 -5.95 -17.32
N GLY A 77 -26.47 -7.16 -17.34
CA GLY A 77 -26.85 -7.88 -18.58
C GLY A 77 -25.69 -8.67 -19.21
N GLU A 78 -24.44 -8.47 -18.80
CA GLU A 78 -23.31 -9.27 -19.31
C GLU A 78 -23.19 -10.62 -18.59
N LYS A 79 -22.60 -11.59 -19.31
CA LYS A 79 -22.26 -12.89 -18.73
C LYS A 79 -21.04 -12.75 -17.85
N ALA A 80 -21.11 -13.35 -16.67
CA ALA A 80 -20.01 -13.48 -15.73
C ALA A 80 -19.65 -14.95 -15.55
N ASP A 81 -18.36 -15.25 -15.50
CA ASP A 81 -17.83 -16.57 -15.21
C ASP A 81 -16.89 -16.54 -14.00
N ALA A 82 -16.64 -17.70 -13.42
CA ALA A 82 -15.79 -17.82 -12.23
C ALA A 82 -14.30 -17.47 -12.49
N ALA A 83 -13.88 -17.34 -13.75
CA ALA A 83 -12.52 -16.98 -14.12
C ALA A 83 -12.33 -15.45 -14.30
N SER A 84 -13.43 -14.70 -14.42
CA SER A 84 -13.40 -13.27 -14.68
C SER A 84 -13.66 -12.46 -13.42
N ALA A 85 -12.73 -11.62 -13.04
CA ALA A 85 -12.93 -10.69 -11.93
C ALA A 85 -14.00 -9.65 -12.30
N LEU A 86 -14.99 -9.47 -11.45
CA LEU A 86 -16.02 -8.43 -11.58
C LEU A 86 -15.60 -7.13 -10.90
N HIS A 87 -14.97 -7.24 -9.75
CA HIS A 87 -14.46 -6.11 -8.98
C HIS A 87 -13.07 -6.41 -8.45
N THR A 88 -12.33 -5.35 -8.15
CA THR A 88 -11.11 -5.45 -7.35
C THR A 88 -11.27 -4.59 -6.12
N VAL A 89 -11.12 -5.18 -4.94
CA VAL A 89 -11.19 -4.50 -3.64
C VAL A 89 -9.80 -4.44 -3.04
N ALA A 90 -9.38 -3.27 -2.59
CA ALA A 90 -8.10 -3.06 -1.94
C ALA A 90 -8.29 -2.48 -0.53
N ASN A 91 -7.55 -3.02 0.42
CA ASN A 91 -7.42 -2.40 1.73
C ASN A 91 -6.38 -1.28 1.64
N LEU A 92 -6.84 -0.04 1.76
CA LEU A 92 -5.98 1.15 1.64
C LEU A 92 -5.56 1.75 2.98
N THR A 93 -5.82 1.08 4.09
CA THR A 93 -5.44 1.55 5.43
C THR A 93 -3.93 1.47 5.67
N THR A 94 -3.26 0.58 4.95
CA THR A 94 -1.81 0.48 4.89
C THR A 94 -1.39 0.44 3.42
N LEU A 95 -0.51 1.34 3.04
CA LEU A 95 0.03 1.43 1.68
C LEU A 95 1.54 1.15 1.68
N LEU A 96 2.03 0.58 0.59
CA LEU A 96 3.45 0.41 0.39
C LEU A 96 4.04 1.65 -0.28
N ALA A 97 5.08 2.22 0.31
CA ALA A 97 5.87 3.28 -0.29
C ALA A 97 7.23 2.74 -0.70
N ALA A 98 7.66 3.05 -1.91
CA ALA A 98 8.98 2.69 -2.42
C ALA A 98 9.87 3.92 -2.42
N PHE A 99 11.07 3.80 -1.86
CA PHE A 99 12.07 4.85 -1.78
C PHE A 99 13.39 4.37 -2.38
N ASP A 100 14.15 5.31 -2.91
CA ASP A 100 15.48 5.07 -3.42
C ASP A 100 16.49 5.67 -2.44
N VAL A 101 17.38 4.82 -1.90
CA VAL A 101 18.40 5.18 -0.90
C VAL A 101 19.76 5.08 -1.54
N TYR A 102 20.62 6.08 -1.34
CA TYR A 102 21.99 6.03 -1.82
C TYR A 102 22.80 4.92 -1.15
N GLU A 103 23.65 4.27 -1.89
CA GLU A 103 24.51 3.17 -1.43
C GLU A 103 25.31 3.52 -0.16
N LYS A 104 25.78 4.78 -0.06
CA LYS A 104 26.52 5.28 1.12
C LYS A 104 25.74 5.24 2.43
N ASP A 105 24.41 5.34 2.36
CA ASP A 105 23.53 5.45 3.54
C ASP A 105 22.90 4.11 3.94
N ILE A 106 23.06 3.08 3.09
CA ILE A 106 22.35 1.79 3.28
C ILE A 106 22.77 1.03 4.52
N SER A 107 24.02 1.21 4.98
CA SER A 107 24.55 0.56 6.20
C SER A 107 23.81 0.94 7.48
N GLN A 108 23.12 2.08 7.46
CA GLN A 108 22.34 2.62 8.58
C GLN A 108 20.85 2.23 8.51
N ILE A 109 20.44 1.48 7.47
CA ILE A 109 19.04 1.14 7.23
C ILE A 109 18.80 -0.33 7.54
N LEU A 110 17.84 -0.58 8.41
CA LEU A 110 17.47 -1.92 8.87
C LEU A 110 15.98 -2.19 8.63
N LEU A 111 15.64 -3.47 8.48
CA LEU A 111 14.24 -3.92 8.48
C LEU A 111 13.60 -3.61 9.84
N GLY A 112 12.33 -3.21 9.83
CA GLY A 112 11.60 -2.83 11.04
C GLY A 112 11.87 -1.41 11.53
N GLN A 113 12.74 -0.65 10.86
CA GLN A 113 13.06 0.70 11.22
C GLN A 113 11.91 1.66 10.93
N LYS A 114 11.68 2.60 11.85
CA LYS A 114 10.62 3.60 11.70
C LYS A 114 10.95 4.64 10.64
N ILE A 115 9.94 5.01 9.88
CA ILE A 115 10.01 6.03 8.84
C ILE A 115 8.83 6.99 8.99
N ILE A 116 9.09 8.28 8.84
CA ILE A 116 8.05 9.30 8.79
C ILE A 116 7.92 9.81 7.36
N VAL A 117 6.75 9.60 6.79
CA VAL A 117 6.44 9.94 5.40
C VAL A 117 5.58 11.19 5.35
N ARG A 118 5.89 12.08 4.41
CA ARG A 118 5.11 13.30 4.12
C ARG A 118 4.81 13.37 2.64
N SER A 119 3.55 13.66 2.31
CA SER A 119 3.15 13.87 0.91
C SER A 119 3.28 15.35 0.55
N VAL A 120 3.65 15.63 -0.69
CA VAL A 120 3.63 17.00 -1.23
C VAL A 120 2.21 17.57 -1.23
N ALA A 121 1.19 16.71 -1.39
CA ALA A 121 -0.21 17.12 -1.36
C ALA A 121 -0.72 17.48 0.05
N TYR A 122 -0.12 16.88 1.09
CA TYR A 122 -0.50 17.06 2.49
C TYR A 122 0.74 17.34 3.35
N PRO A 123 1.38 18.51 3.22
CA PRO A 123 2.67 18.80 3.86
C PRO A 123 2.59 18.90 5.39
N GLN A 124 1.41 19.13 5.94
CA GLN A 124 1.17 19.22 7.39
C GLN A 124 0.94 17.84 8.02
N GLU A 125 0.63 16.83 7.21
CA GLU A 125 0.36 15.48 7.68
C GLU A 125 1.64 14.64 7.69
N ALA A 126 1.86 13.92 8.79
CA ALA A 126 2.95 12.97 8.94
C ALA A 126 2.36 11.56 9.03
N PHE A 127 2.79 10.69 8.12
CA PHE A 127 2.35 9.31 8.06
C PHE A 127 3.45 8.41 8.61
N GLU A 128 3.14 7.67 9.66
CA GLU A 128 4.08 6.69 10.22
C GLU A 128 4.16 5.46 9.35
N GLY A 129 5.36 4.94 9.21
CA GLY A 129 5.62 3.69 8.52
C GLY A 129 6.77 2.91 9.12
N GLU A 130 6.97 1.73 8.56
CA GLU A 130 8.04 0.80 8.95
C GLU A 130 8.66 0.18 7.69
N ILE A 131 9.98 0.05 7.66
CA ILE A 131 10.71 -0.56 6.55
C ILE A 131 10.48 -2.07 6.55
N THR A 132 9.85 -2.57 5.49
CA THR A 132 9.47 -3.99 5.35
C THR A 132 10.35 -4.75 4.36
N PHE A 133 11.07 -4.03 3.49
CA PHE A 133 11.89 -4.65 2.47
C PHE A 133 13.07 -3.77 2.08
N ILE A 134 14.24 -4.39 1.92
CA ILE A 134 15.45 -3.77 1.39
C ILE A 134 15.90 -4.64 0.19
N SER A 135 16.05 -4.02 -0.99
CA SER A 135 16.48 -4.71 -2.20
C SER A 135 17.89 -5.29 -2.04
N PRO A 136 18.13 -6.55 -2.44
CA PRO A 136 19.47 -7.11 -2.50
C PRO A 136 20.28 -6.61 -3.73
N ARG A 137 19.71 -5.74 -4.55
CA ARG A 137 20.31 -5.22 -5.78
C ARG A 137 20.46 -3.72 -5.73
N VAL A 138 21.62 -3.23 -6.15
CA VAL A 138 21.89 -1.82 -6.41
C VAL A 138 21.47 -1.49 -7.84
N ASP A 139 20.84 -0.37 -8.07
CA ASP A 139 20.64 0.18 -9.42
C ASP A 139 21.97 0.82 -9.87
N GLU A 140 22.59 0.24 -10.89
CA GLU A 140 23.91 0.64 -11.37
C GLU A 140 23.93 2.03 -12.01
N ASN A 141 22.77 2.53 -12.47
CA ASN A 141 22.68 3.85 -13.11
C ASN A 141 22.55 4.98 -12.07
N THR A 142 21.82 4.73 -11.01
CA THR A 142 21.50 5.73 -9.98
C THR A 142 22.34 5.58 -8.71
N HIS A 143 23.05 4.46 -8.55
CA HIS A 143 23.75 4.07 -7.33
C HIS A 143 22.85 4.10 -6.10
N THR A 144 21.61 3.65 -6.28
CA THR A 144 20.62 3.57 -5.22
C THR A 144 20.16 2.15 -4.97
N ILE A 145 19.69 1.90 -3.76
CA ILE A 145 19.06 0.66 -3.33
C ILE A 145 17.61 0.95 -3.04
N LYS A 146 16.72 0.15 -3.63
CA LYS A 146 15.29 0.31 -3.42
C LYS A 146 14.87 -0.31 -2.09
N ILE A 147 14.18 0.48 -1.27
CA ILE A 147 13.54 0.02 -0.05
C ILE A 147 12.03 0.17 -0.16
N ARG A 148 11.28 -0.62 0.61
CA ARG A 148 9.83 -0.47 0.74
C ARG A 148 9.48 -0.31 2.22
N ALA A 149 8.50 0.53 2.47
CA ALA A 149 7.94 0.73 3.80
C ALA A 149 6.42 0.58 3.76
N ALA A 150 5.87 -0.07 4.77
CA ALA A 150 4.44 -0.09 5.02
C ALA A 150 4.07 1.19 5.75
N VAL A 151 3.21 2.01 5.16
CA VAL A 151 2.82 3.34 5.65
C VAL A 151 1.35 3.33 6.04
N LYS A 152 1.05 3.77 7.27
CA LYS A 152 -0.32 3.89 7.78
C LYS A 152 -1.07 4.99 7.05
N ASN A 153 -2.24 4.66 6.50
CA ASN A 153 -3.10 5.57 5.75
C ASN A 153 -4.53 5.57 6.31
N THR A 154 -4.67 5.66 7.61
CA THR A 154 -5.96 5.55 8.32
C THR A 154 -7.00 6.58 7.89
N GLN A 155 -6.56 7.74 7.41
CA GLN A 155 -7.43 8.80 6.90
C GLN A 155 -7.71 8.69 5.39
N ASN A 156 -7.18 7.67 4.70
CA ASN A 156 -7.29 7.48 3.25
C ASN A 156 -6.85 8.70 2.40
N LEU A 157 -5.92 9.50 2.91
CA LEU A 157 -5.40 10.70 2.24
C LEU A 157 -4.36 10.33 1.18
N LEU A 158 -3.49 9.37 1.46
CA LEU A 158 -2.51 8.90 0.50
C LEU A 158 -3.19 8.08 -0.60
N LYS A 159 -2.76 8.30 -1.84
CA LYS A 159 -3.24 7.61 -3.04
C LYS A 159 -2.08 6.96 -3.76
N PHE A 160 -2.36 5.90 -4.53
CA PHE A 160 -1.38 5.26 -5.39
C PHE A 160 -0.71 6.25 -6.33
N GLY A 161 0.60 6.14 -6.50
CA GLY A 161 1.39 6.99 -7.38
C GLY A 161 1.76 8.37 -6.82
N MET A 162 1.28 8.76 -5.62
CA MET A 162 1.68 10.02 -5.01
C MET A 162 3.17 10.02 -4.70
N PHE A 163 3.84 11.13 -5.00
CA PHE A 163 5.20 11.40 -4.56
C PHE A 163 5.22 11.75 -3.08
N VAL A 164 6.19 11.20 -2.39
CA VAL A 164 6.38 11.37 -0.95
C VAL A 164 7.84 11.58 -0.63
N ASN A 165 8.08 12.38 0.40
CA ASN A 165 9.38 12.52 1.06
C ASN A 165 9.31 11.79 2.39
N ALA A 166 10.42 11.23 2.84
CA ALA A 166 10.44 10.57 4.12
C ALA A 166 11.76 10.77 4.84
N GLU A 167 11.71 10.62 6.15
CA GLU A 167 12.85 10.63 7.06
C GLU A 167 12.93 9.26 7.75
N ILE A 168 14.01 8.53 7.51
CA ILE A 168 14.29 7.27 8.19
C ILE A 168 15.00 7.60 9.49
N MET A 169 14.52 7.06 10.61
CA MET A 169 15.10 7.25 11.94
C MET A 169 16.23 6.24 12.13
N ALA A 170 17.47 6.64 11.85
CA ALA A 170 18.65 5.81 12.09
C ALA A 170 19.11 5.97 13.55
N GLU A 171 19.29 4.85 14.23
CA GLU A 171 19.96 4.85 15.53
C GLU A 171 21.46 4.99 15.30
N SER A 172 22.03 6.15 15.65
CA SER A 172 23.48 6.33 15.65
C SER A 172 24.09 5.52 16.77
N SER A 173 24.92 4.57 16.42
CA SER A 173 25.75 3.81 17.35
C SER A 173 27.12 4.50 17.65
N GLU A 174 27.27 5.77 17.30
CA GLU A 174 28.48 6.50 17.69
C GLU A 174 28.43 6.81 19.19
N GLU A 175 29.15 6.02 19.96
CA GLU A 175 29.59 6.38 21.31
C GLU A 175 30.62 7.51 21.20
N PHE A 176 30.18 8.74 21.38
CA PHE A 176 31.13 9.85 21.59
C PHE A 176 31.78 9.68 22.94
N ILE A 177 33.07 9.35 22.97
CA ILE A 177 33.88 9.44 24.15
C ILE A 177 34.12 10.94 24.40
N ILE A 178 33.33 11.53 25.32
CA ILE A 178 33.57 12.89 25.79
C ILE A 178 34.81 12.81 26.68
N LEU A 179 35.96 13.23 26.16
CA LEU A 179 37.15 13.46 27.00
C LEU A 179 36.92 14.75 27.78
N PRO A 180 37.06 14.73 29.12
CA PRO A 180 37.02 15.95 29.90
C PRO A 180 38.16 16.86 29.46
N GLN A 181 37.88 18.16 29.34
CA GLN A 181 38.84 19.18 28.88
C GLN A 181 39.97 19.48 29.88
N ASP A 182 39.99 18.83 31.03
CA ASP A 182 40.92 19.04 32.13
C ASP A 182 42.05 18.00 32.22
N ALA A 183 42.35 17.29 31.15
CA ALA A 183 43.42 16.29 31.09
C ALA A 183 44.65 16.82 30.30
N VAL A 184 45.09 18.05 30.59
CA VAL A 184 46.43 18.57 30.21
C VAL A 184 47.11 19.14 31.41
#